data_b15d42c03217af49cc67b0e56e75b15a
#
_entry.id   b15d42c03217af49cc67b0e56e75b15a
#
_cell.length_a   1.000
_cell.length_b   1.000
_cell.length_c   1.000
_cell.angle_alpha   90.00
_cell.angle_beta   90.00
_cell.angle_gamma   90.00
#
_symmetry.space_group_name_H-M   'P 1'
#
loop_
_entity.id
_entity.type
_entity.pdbx_description
1 polymer ?
#
loop_
_entity_poly.entity_id
_entity_poly.type
_entity_poly.pdbx_seq_one_letter_code
_entity_poly.pdbx_strand_id
1 'polypeptide(L)'
;MQANSSLYGDDVFIIAEVGNNHEGDFTLAQDMVGLAAEAGVDAVKFQTIIPELLVNRSDEPRFSTLKKFQLSYDQFGALAKQAHGAGIKFLSTPFDLESAAFLGTIADGLKIASSDNTFYALIDAAARTGKPLIISTGLADEDDVRLAVQCVETVWRGGIPLEQLGLLHCVSNYPTTANNANIGAIASLKAEFSAQTIGYSDHTIGIEAARLAVGVGAKIIEKHFTIANDHSDFRDHQLSADPATMNQLVREIRMASELMGSGAIELSDCEVDIASAVRRSIVAAENLSAGTTVTEKDLNWTRPAGGMAPGEEREIIGKRLKTALSQGDAFTPEILE
;
A
#
# COMPACT_ATOMS: atom_id res chain seq x y z
N MET A 1 -9.55 12.01 24.54
CA MET A 1 -9.54 11.01 23.45
C MET A 1 -8.18 11.11 22.82
N GLN A 2 -7.33 10.09 22.97
CA GLN A 2 -6.08 10.01 22.20
C GLN A 2 -6.49 9.88 20.74
N ALA A 3 -5.94 10.72 19.86
CA ALA A 3 -6.07 10.53 18.44
C ALA A 3 -5.56 9.11 18.14
N ASN A 4 -6.44 8.23 17.66
CA ASN A 4 -6.03 6.92 17.16
C ASN A 4 -5.05 7.20 16.01
N SER A 5 -3.76 6.93 16.23
CA SER A 5 -2.79 6.94 15.15
C SER A 5 -3.26 5.92 14.11
N SER A 6 -3.20 6.28 12.83
CA SER A 6 -3.53 5.36 11.74
C SER A 6 -2.77 4.05 11.92
N LEU A 7 -3.44 2.92 11.67
CA LEU A 7 -2.76 1.62 11.60
C LEU A 7 -1.71 1.64 10.47
N TYR A 8 -2.07 2.31 9.38
CA TYR A 8 -1.25 2.46 8.19
C TYR A 8 -0.47 3.79 8.28
N GLY A 9 0.86 3.72 8.25
CA GLY A 9 1.73 4.90 8.14
C GLY A 9 1.76 5.44 6.69
N ASP A 10 2.74 6.30 6.42
CA ASP A 10 2.96 6.83 5.07
C ASP A 10 3.52 5.77 4.11
N ASP A 11 4.27 4.80 4.65
CA ASP A 11 4.83 3.67 3.92
C ASP A 11 3.81 2.57 3.63
N VAL A 12 4.17 1.65 2.73
CA VAL A 12 3.40 0.43 2.50
C VAL A 12 3.40 -0.44 3.74
N PHE A 13 2.22 -0.78 4.26
CA PHE A 13 2.04 -1.62 5.45
C PHE A 13 2.12 -3.11 5.09
N ILE A 14 3.09 -3.83 5.66
CA ILE A 14 3.40 -5.22 5.30
C ILE A 14 2.97 -6.16 6.41
N ILE A 15 2.14 -7.14 6.07
CA ILE A 15 1.56 -8.12 6.99
C ILE A 15 2.11 -9.52 6.68
N ALA A 16 2.77 -10.13 7.65
CA ALA A 16 3.10 -11.55 7.62
C ALA A 16 1.89 -12.36 8.10
N GLU A 17 1.21 -13.06 7.20
CA GLU A 17 0.07 -13.94 7.51
C GLU A 17 0.56 -15.32 7.94
N VAL A 18 0.69 -15.55 9.22
CA VAL A 18 0.94 -16.90 9.78
C VAL A 18 -0.28 -17.80 9.55
N GLY A 19 -1.49 -17.23 9.64
CA GLY A 19 -2.72 -17.97 9.47
C GLY A 19 -2.81 -19.15 10.43
N ASN A 20 -2.82 -20.37 9.87
CA ASN A 20 -2.79 -21.63 10.61
C ASN A 20 -1.48 -22.43 10.41
N ASN A 21 -0.42 -21.81 9.87
CA ASN A 21 0.87 -22.48 9.65
C ASN A 21 1.56 -22.92 10.94
N HIS A 22 1.06 -22.51 12.10
CA HIS A 22 1.49 -23.02 13.41
C HIS A 22 0.91 -24.41 13.74
N GLU A 23 -0.07 -24.90 13.00
CA GLU A 23 -0.72 -26.22 13.12
C GLU A 23 -1.15 -26.61 14.56
N GLY A 24 -1.46 -25.62 15.41
CA GLY A 24 -1.83 -25.79 16.81
C GLY A 24 -0.65 -25.84 17.78
N ASP A 25 0.58 -25.78 17.30
CA ASP A 25 1.77 -25.66 18.16
C ASP A 25 1.97 -24.19 18.54
N PHE A 26 1.76 -23.92 19.83
CA PHE A 26 1.88 -22.57 20.38
C PHE A 26 3.32 -22.07 20.37
N THR A 27 4.30 -22.95 20.59
CA THR A 27 5.73 -22.60 20.57
C THR A 27 6.13 -22.18 19.14
N LEU A 28 5.69 -22.94 18.15
CA LEU A 28 5.89 -22.60 16.75
C LEU A 28 5.25 -21.25 16.40
N ALA A 29 4.02 -21.00 16.88
CA ALA A 29 3.36 -19.70 16.69
C ALA A 29 4.18 -18.54 17.30
N GLN A 30 4.80 -18.74 18.46
CA GLN A 30 5.68 -17.75 19.10
C GLN A 30 6.96 -17.52 18.29
N ASP A 31 7.59 -18.60 17.81
CA ASP A 31 8.78 -18.50 16.96
C ASP A 31 8.48 -17.72 15.67
N MET A 32 7.31 -17.97 15.04
CA MET A 32 6.88 -17.24 13.85
C MET A 32 6.69 -15.74 14.11
N VAL A 33 6.21 -15.32 15.29
CA VAL A 33 6.14 -13.89 15.65
C VAL A 33 7.54 -13.26 15.67
N GLY A 34 8.52 -13.95 16.28
CA GLY A 34 9.90 -13.49 16.32
C GLY A 34 10.52 -13.35 14.94
N LEU A 35 10.39 -14.40 14.11
CA LEU A 35 10.92 -14.43 12.75
C LEU A 35 10.25 -13.40 11.82
N ALA A 36 8.96 -13.14 11.99
CA ALA A 36 8.25 -12.09 11.25
C ALA A 36 8.80 -10.70 11.61
N ALA A 37 9.01 -10.44 12.90
CA ALA A 37 9.61 -9.18 13.36
C ALA A 37 11.05 -9.01 12.84
N GLU A 38 11.87 -10.06 12.87
CA GLU A 38 13.25 -10.06 12.32
C GLU A 38 13.25 -9.82 10.80
N ALA A 39 12.24 -10.29 10.09
CA ALA A 39 12.09 -10.03 8.65
C ALA A 39 11.74 -8.56 8.34
N GLY A 40 11.32 -7.77 9.35
CA GLY A 40 11.05 -6.34 9.23
C GLY A 40 9.64 -5.98 8.76
N VAL A 41 8.66 -6.88 8.97
CA VAL A 41 7.26 -6.60 8.67
C VAL A 41 6.65 -5.61 9.68
N ASP A 42 5.56 -4.94 9.31
CA ASP A 42 4.85 -4.02 10.18
C ASP A 42 3.87 -4.74 11.11
N ALA A 43 3.36 -5.90 10.68
CA ALA A 43 2.42 -6.69 11.45
C ALA A 43 2.57 -8.19 11.21
N VAL A 44 2.23 -8.97 12.24
CA VAL A 44 1.96 -10.40 12.13
C VAL A 44 0.45 -10.63 12.23
N LYS A 45 -0.07 -11.58 11.46
CA LYS A 45 -1.50 -11.92 11.45
C LYS A 45 -1.74 -13.41 11.65
N PHE A 46 -2.77 -13.71 12.44
CA PHE A 46 -3.25 -15.05 12.73
C PHE A 46 -4.72 -15.23 12.32
N GLN A 47 -5.23 -16.44 12.51
CA GLN A 47 -6.64 -16.78 12.34
C GLN A 47 -7.19 -17.28 13.67
N THR A 48 -8.23 -16.61 14.20
CA THR A 48 -8.88 -16.99 15.44
C THR A 48 -10.12 -17.80 15.11
N ILE A 49 -10.06 -19.10 15.32
CA ILE A 49 -11.07 -20.06 14.89
C ILE A 49 -11.63 -20.82 16.09
N ILE A 50 -12.96 -20.80 16.21
CA ILE A 50 -13.73 -21.73 17.03
C ILE A 50 -14.41 -22.70 16.07
N PRO A 51 -13.90 -23.95 15.93
CA PRO A 51 -14.38 -24.88 14.90
C PRO A 51 -15.88 -25.13 14.94
N GLU A 52 -16.45 -25.15 16.14
CA GLU A 52 -17.89 -25.32 16.39
C GLU A 52 -18.75 -24.20 15.78
N LEU A 53 -18.19 -23.01 15.57
CA LEU A 53 -18.85 -21.83 15.01
C LEU A 53 -18.54 -21.62 13.52
N LEU A 54 -17.51 -22.30 12.99
CA LEU A 54 -17.05 -22.10 11.61
C LEU A 54 -17.50 -23.24 10.67
N VAL A 55 -17.47 -24.49 11.13
CA VAL A 55 -17.66 -25.66 10.27
C VAL A 55 -18.75 -26.56 10.82
N ASN A 56 -19.63 -27.03 9.92
CA ASN A 56 -20.61 -28.02 10.29
C ASN A 56 -19.92 -29.34 10.67
N ARG A 57 -20.33 -29.96 11.76
CA ARG A 57 -19.79 -31.25 12.25
C ARG A 57 -19.91 -32.40 11.24
N SER A 58 -20.78 -32.28 10.24
CA SER A 58 -20.85 -33.25 9.14
C SER A 58 -19.61 -33.27 8.23
N ASP A 59 -18.82 -32.18 8.23
CA ASP A 59 -17.52 -32.12 7.59
C ASP A 59 -16.42 -32.50 8.61
N GLU A 60 -16.47 -33.76 9.04
CA GLU A 60 -15.61 -34.29 10.10
C GLU A 60 -14.10 -34.11 9.84
N PRO A 61 -13.54 -34.34 8.63
CA PRO A 61 -12.13 -34.14 8.39
C PRO A 61 -11.68 -32.69 8.63
N ARG A 62 -12.46 -31.72 8.14
CA ARG A 62 -12.15 -30.28 8.30
C ARG A 62 -12.33 -29.85 9.76
N PHE A 63 -13.40 -30.30 10.40
CA PHE A 63 -13.65 -30.00 11.82
C PHE A 63 -12.50 -30.49 12.71
N SER A 64 -12.06 -31.75 12.54
CA SER A 64 -10.98 -32.35 13.31
C SER A 64 -9.64 -31.64 13.08
N THR A 65 -9.35 -31.24 11.86
CA THR A 65 -8.13 -30.47 11.51
C THR A 65 -8.14 -29.10 12.21
N LEU A 66 -9.24 -28.35 12.11
CA LEU A 66 -9.35 -27.05 12.76
C LEU A 66 -9.32 -27.16 14.28
N LYS A 67 -9.88 -28.24 14.84
CA LYS A 67 -9.82 -28.50 16.29
C LYS A 67 -8.40 -28.76 16.77
N LYS A 68 -7.59 -29.43 15.97
CA LYS A 68 -6.14 -29.60 16.24
C LYS A 68 -5.40 -28.26 16.19
N PHE A 69 -5.76 -27.38 15.25
CA PHE A 69 -5.09 -26.11 15.02
C PHE A 69 -5.54 -24.98 15.97
N GLN A 70 -6.64 -25.19 16.69
CA GLN A 70 -7.22 -24.18 17.56
C GLN A 70 -6.27 -23.77 18.67
N LEU A 71 -5.94 -22.46 18.76
CA LEU A 71 -5.33 -21.85 19.93
C LEU A 71 -6.40 -21.24 20.84
N SER A 72 -6.10 -21.16 22.13
CA SER A 72 -6.97 -20.49 23.10
C SER A 72 -6.85 -18.96 23.02
N TYR A 73 -7.84 -18.24 23.55
CA TYR A 73 -7.80 -16.79 23.68
C TYR A 73 -6.61 -16.30 24.53
N ASP A 74 -6.23 -17.03 25.58
CA ASP A 74 -5.05 -16.70 26.39
C ASP A 74 -3.76 -16.81 25.57
N GLN A 75 -3.66 -17.81 24.69
CA GLN A 75 -2.51 -17.95 23.78
C GLN A 75 -2.47 -16.81 22.76
N PHE A 76 -3.60 -16.39 22.17
CA PHE A 76 -3.65 -15.21 21.30
C PHE A 76 -3.27 -13.92 22.06
N GLY A 77 -3.70 -13.77 23.31
CA GLY A 77 -3.27 -12.67 24.18
C GLY A 77 -1.75 -12.64 24.41
N ALA A 78 -1.14 -13.82 24.58
CA ALA A 78 0.32 -13.93 24.72
C ALA A 78 1.05 -13.60 23.40
N LEU A 79 0.56 -14.05 22.24
CA LEU A 79 1.11 -13.72 20.90
C LEU A 79 1.02 -12.21 20.63
N ALA A 80 -0.11 -11.58 20.94
CA ALA A 80 -0.26 -10.13 20.79
C ALA A 80 0.75 -9.35 21.63
N LYS A 81 0.93 -9.77 22.91
CA LYS A 81 1.93 -9.18 23.80
C LYS A 81 3.36 -9.37 23.28
N GLN A 82 3.66 -10.53 22.70
CA GLN A 82 4.97 -10.81 22.12
C GLN A 82 5.22 -9.96 20.89
N ALA A 83 4.24 -9.83 19.96
CA ALA A 83 4.34 -8.97 18.78
C ALA A 83 4.60 -7.52 19.19
N HIS A 84 3.84 -6.98 20.16
CA HIS A 84 4.07 -5.64 20.68
C HIS A 84 5.46 -5.48 21.33
N GLY A 85 5.93 -6.51 22.05
CA GLY A 85 7.28 -6.53 22.64
C GLY A 85 8.39 -6.55 21.58
N ALA A 86 8.12 -7.11 20.40
CA ALA A 86 9.01 -7.12 19.24
C ALA A 86 8.87 -5.87 18.34
N GLY A 87 7.99 -4.94 18.69
CA GLY A 87 7.80 -3.68 17.95
C GLY A 87 6.92 -3.75 16.71
N ILE A 88 6.22 -4.86 16.49
CA ILE A 88 5.28 -5.04 15.36
C ILE A 88 3.84 -5.11 15.86
N LYS A 89 2.88 -4.85 14.94
CA LYS A 89 1.45 -4.92 15.23
C LYS A 89 0.97 -6.37 15.24
N PHE A 90 -0.08 -6.62 16.02
CA PHE A 90 -0.78 -7.90 16.06
C PHE A 90 -2.16 -7.76 15.42
N LEU A 91 -2.41 -8.55 14.37
CA LEU A 91 -3.69 -8.64 13.69
C LEU A 91 -4.25 -10.07 13.81
N SER A 92 -5.55 -10.22 13.71
CA SER A 92 -6.15 -11.55 13.55
C SER A 92 -7.46 -11.49 12.75
N THR A 93 -7.77 -12.60 12.09
CA THR A 93 -9.02 -12.84 11.38
C THR A 93 -9.97 -13.60 12.30
N PRO A 94 -11.07 -12.99 12.82
CA PRO A 94 -12.14 -13.73 13.45
C PRO A 94 -12.99 -14.45 12.39
N PHE A 95 -13.49 -15.61 12.72
CA PHE A 95 -14.47 -16.36 11.90
C PHE A 95 -15.85 -16.47 12.58
N ASP A 96 -16.02 -15.80 13.71
CA ASP A 96 -17.27 -15.75 14.47
C ASP A 96 -17.37 -14.45 15.29
N LEU A 97 -18.56 -14.16 15.78
CA LEU A 97 -18.86 -12.92 16.50
C LEU A 97 -18.17 -12.82 17.86
N GLU A 98 -18.00 -13.97 18.54
CA GLU A 98 -17.33 -14.03 19.85
C GLU A 98 -15.83 -13.73 19.71
N SER A 99 -15.19 -14.37 18.72
CA SER A 99 -13.79 -14.08 18.36
C SER A 99 -13.59 -12.63 17.96
N ALA A 100 -14.51 -12.02 17.21
CA ALA A 100 -14.43 -10.60 16.85
C ALA A 100 -14.45 -9.69 18.08
N ALA A 101 -15.36 -9.96 19.03
CA ALA A 101 -15.44 -9.20 20.28
C ALA A 101 -14.17 -9.35 21.12
N PHE A 102 -13.64 -10.57 21.26
CA PHE A 102 -12.39 -10.85 21.97
C PHE A 102 -11.21 -10.11 21.32
N LEU A 103 -11.03 -10.23 20.02
CA LEU A 103 -9.93 -9.58 19.28
C LEU A 103 -9.99 -8.06 19.35
N GLY A 104 -11.17 -7.47 19.46
CA GLY A 104 -11.33 -6.04 19.73
C GLY A 104 -10.61 -5.56 20.99
N THR A 105 -10.30 -6.46 21.94
CA THR A 105 -9.62 -6.13 23.19
C THR A 105 -8.09 -6.23 23.11
N ILE A 106 -7.54 -7.04 22.21
CA ILE A 106 -6.09 -7.35 22.17
C ILE A 106 -5.40 -6.96 20.86
N ALA A 107 -6.12 -6.97 19.71
CA ALA A 107 -5.53 -6.73 18.40
C ALA A 107 -5.41 -5.23 18.08
N ASP A 108 -4.45 -4.88 17.24
CA ASP A 108 -4.30 -3.54 16.68
C ASP A 108 -5.28 -3.28 15.52
N GLY A 109 -5.69 -4.32 14.82
CA GLY A 109 -6.69 -4.31 13.75
C GLY A 109 -7.27 -5.70 13.51
N LEU A 110 -8.45 -5.75 12.91
CA LEU A 110 -9.13 -7.00 12.58
C LEU A 110 -9.13 -7.20 11.06
N LYS A 111 -9.21 -8.48 10.64
CA LYS A 111 -9.30 -8.87 9.24
C LYS A 111 -10.59 -9.64 8.98
N ILE A 112 -11.27 -9.32 7.88
CA ILE A 112 -12.34 -10.15 7.31
C ILE A 112 -11.75 -10.91 6.12
N ALA A 113 -11.78 -12.23 6.18
CA ALA A 113 -11.31 -13.09 5.10
C ALA A 113 -12.23 -12.99 3.86
N SER A 114 -11.72 -13.38 2.70
CA SER A 114 -12.50 -13.44 1.46
C SER A 114 -13.74 -14.34 1.57
N SER A 115 -13.67 -15.40 2.39
CA SER A 115 -14.81 -16.29 2.62
C SER A 115 -15.98 -15.65 3.38
N ASP A 116 -15.72 -14.53 4.06
CA ASP A 116 -16.67 -13.90 4.98
C ASP A 116 -16.99 -12.45 4.63
N ASN A 117 -16.57 -11.97 3.45
CA ASN A 117 -16.80 -10.59 3.01
C ASN A 117 -18.29 -10.28 2.71
N THR A 118 -19.14 -11.30 2.68
CA THR A 118 -20.61 -11.20 2.65
C THR A 118 -21.27 -11.60 3.97
N PHE A 119 -20.48 -11.93 5.00
CA PHE A 119 -21.02 -12.19 6.34
C PHE A 119 -21.17 -10.87 7.11
N TYR A 120 -22.19 -10.07 6.75
CA TYR A 120 -22.38 -8.71 7.25
C TYR A 120 -22.52 -8.62 8.76
N ALA A 121 -23.06 -9.65 9.44
CA ALA A 121 -23.12 -9.68 10.91
C ALA A 121 -21.71 -9.71 11.54
N LEU A 122 -20.75 -10.41 10.93
CA LEU A 122 -19.37 -10.44 11.38
C LEU A 122 -18.67 -9.10 11.08
N ILE A 123 -18.92 -8.52 9.90
CA ILE A 123 -18.38 -7.21 9.51
C ILE A 123 -18.88 -6.12 10.49
N ASP A 124 -20.17 -6.11 10.80
CA ASP A 124 -20.76 -5.16 11.78
C ASP A 124 -20.13 -5.35 13.17
N ALA A 125 -20.00 -6.60 13.65
CA ALA A 125 -19.39 -6.91 14.95
C ALA A 125 -17.91 -6.44 14.98
N ALA A 126 -17.14 -6.72 13.94
CA ALA A 126 -15.74 -6.27 13.82
C ALA A 126 -15.65 -4.75 13.78
N ALA A 127 -16.48 -4.07 12.99
CA ALA A 127 -16.50 -2.61 12.90
C ALA A 127 -16.87 -1.94 14.25
N ARG A 128 -17.78 -2.53 15.02
CA ARG A 128 -18.15 -2.03 16.37
C ARG A 128 -17.05 -2.12 17.40
N THR A 129 -15.98 -2.89 17.16
CA THR A 129 -14.80 -2.89 18.05
C THR A 129 -14.08 -1.55 18.05
N GLY A 130 -14.30 -0.70 17.06
CA GLY A 130 -13.61 0.58 16.88
C GLY A 130 -12.15 0.45 16.44
N LYS A 131 -11.72 -0.76 16.08
CA LYS A 131 -10.37 -1.02 15.57
C LYS A 131 -10.32 -0.84 14.04
N PRO A 132 -9.15 -0.49 13.47
CA PRO A 132 -8.93 -0.61 12.05
C PRO A 132 -9.39 -1.96 11.51
N LEU A 133 -10.00 -1.96 10.33
CA LEU A 133 -10.56 -3.16 9.72
C LEU A 133 -10.00 -3.35 8.32
N ILE A 134 -9.63 -4.58 7.99
CA ILE A 134 -9.16 -4.96 6.66
C ILE A 134 -10.14 -5.98 6.09
N ILE A 135 -10.62 -5.78 4.86
CA ILE A 135 -11.51 -6.73 4.17
C ILE A 135 -10.82 -7.19 2.88
N SER A 136 -10.69 -8.51 2.69
CA SER A 136 -10.27 -9.09 1.42
C SER A 136 -11.44 -9.26 0.47
N THR A 137 -11.23 -8.91 -0.81
CA THR A 137 -12.29 -8.89 -1.83
C THR A 137 -12.31 -10.12 -2.72
N GLY A 138 -11.58 -11.18 -2.39
CA GLY A 138 -11.67 -12.47 -3.11
C GLY A 138 -13.07 -13.07 -2.99
N LEU A 139 -13.50 -13.81 -4.00
CA LEU A 139 -14.84 -14.42 -4.12
C LEU A 139 -15.99 -13.40 -4.21
N ALA A 140 -15.74 -12.11 -4.15
CA ALA A 140 -16.74 -11.05 -4.22
C ALA A 140 -16.78 -10.42 -5.62
N ASP A 141 -17.93 -9.94 -6.02
CA ASP A 141 -18.06 -8.97 -7.09
C ASP A 141 -18.08 -7.52 -6.52
N GLU A 142 -18.22 -6.54 -7.39
CA GLU A 142 -18.15 -5.13 -7.01
C GLU A 142 -19.31 -4.72 -6.08
N ASP A 143 -20.49 -5.31 -6.25
CA ASP A 143 -21.66 -5.03 -5.42
C ASP A 143 -21.50 -5.61 -4.02
N ASP A 144 -20.92 -6.80 -3.89
CA ASP A 144 -20.59 -7.42 -2.60
C ASP A 144 -19.61 -6.52 -1.82
N VAL A 145 -18.56 -6.00 -2.50
CA VAL A 145 -17.59 -5.10 -1.88
C VAL A 145 -18.25 -3.80 -1.43
N ARG A 146 -19.13 -3.20 -2.26
CA ARG A 146 -19.87 -2.00 -1.87
C ARG A 146 -20.72 -2.22 -0.63
N LEU A 147 -21.43 -3.34 -0.55
CA LEU A 147 -22.26 -3.67 0.60
C LEU A 147 -21.42 -3.89 1.87
N ALA A 148 -20.27 -4.55 1.77
CA ALA A 148 -19.34 -4.71 2.88
C ALA A 148 -18.81 -3.35 3.38
N VAL A 149 -18.39 -2.47 2.48
CA VAL A 149 -17.94 -1.10 2.80
C VAL A 149 -19.07 -0.30 3.46
N GLN A 150 -20.27 -0.33 2.88
CA GLN A 150 -21.44 0.37 3.43
C GLN A 150 -21.80 -0.10 4.86
N CYS A 151 -21.65 -1.39 5.14
CA CYS A 151 -21.83 -1.93 6.49
C CYS A 151 -20.88 -1.26 7.47
N VAL A 152 -19.57 -1.17 7.16
CA VAL A 152 -18.55 -0.52 7.99
C VAL A 152 -18.82 0.98 8.13
N GLU A 153 -19.08 1.68 7.04
CA GLU A 153 -19.37 3.12 7.03
C GLU A 153 -20.57 3.48 7.92
N THR A 154 -21.59 2.60 7.93
CA THR A 154 -22.78 2.80 8.76
C THR A 154 -22.42 2.77 10.24
N VAL A 155 -21.54 1.83 10.65
CA VAL A 155 -21.07 1.72 12.04
C VAL A 155 -20.12 2.86 12.41
N TRP A 156 -19.21 3.22 11.52
CA TRP A 156 -18.16 4.21 11.80
C TRP A 156 -18.60 5.65 11.61
N ARG A 157 -19.82 5.89 11.19
CA ARG A 157 -20.36 7.23 10.84
C ARG A 157 -20.02 8.28 11.91
N GLY A 158 -19.13 9.20 11.55
CA GLY A 158 -18.76 10.35 12.38
C GLY A 158 -17.75 10.07 13.49
N GLY A 159 -17.15 8.87 13.57
CA GLY A 159 -16.24 8.52 14.65
C GLY A 159 -14.86 8.00 14.22
N ILE A 160 -14.79 7.20 13.16
CA ILE A 160 -13.54 6.58 12.69
C ILE A 160 -13.30 7.00 11.23
N PRO A 161 -12.09 7.47 10.90
CA PRO A 161 -11.74 7.83 9.53
C PRO A 161 -11.79 6.60 8.58
N LEU A 162 -12.30 6.80 7.36
CA LEU A 162 -12.48 5.70 6.39
C LEU A 162 -11.17 5.13 5.85
N GLU A 163 -10.07 5.89 5.94
CA GLU A 163 -8.72 5.37 5.67
C GLU A 163 -8.28 4.25 6.62
N GLN A 164 -8.98 4.06 7.77
CA GLN A 164 -8.76 2.91 8.66
C GLN A 164 -9.42 1.61 8.13
N LEU A 165 -10.22 1.69 7.07
CA LEU A 165 -10.73 0.53 6.34
C LEU A 165 -9.78 0.19 5.19
N GLY A 166 -9.09 -0.95 5.31
CA GLY A 166 -8.28 -1.53 4.24
C GLY A 166 -9.13 -2.44 3.35
N LEU A 167 -9.01 -2.29 2.03
CA LEU A 167 -9.60 -3.22 1.05
C LEU A 167 -8.47 -3.90 0.29
N LEU A 168 -8.36 -5.23 0.42
CA LEU A 168 -7.31 -5.97 -0.27
C LEU A 168 -7.87 -6.68 -1.49
N HIS A 169 -7.40 -6.32 -2.68
CA HIS A 169 -7.54 -7.22 -3.82
C HIS A 169 -6.95 -8.59 -3.48
N CYS A 170 -7.66 -9.64 -3.82
CA CYS A 170 -7.28 -11.00 -3.46
C CYS A 170 -7.90 -11.99 -4.44
N VAL A 171 -7.19 -13.07 -4.75
CA VAL A 171 -7.75 -14.22 -5.47
C VAL A 171 -7.65 -15.44 -4.55
N SER A 172 -8.81 -16.01 -4.19
CA SER A 172 -8.91 -17.15 -3.26
C SER A 172 -8.60 -18.47 -3.97
N ASN A 173 -7.40 -18.58 -4.52
CA ASN A 173 -6.84 -19.81 -5.09
C ASN A 173 -5.42 -20.02 -4.54
N TYR A 174 -5.08 -21.21 -4.10
CA TYR A 174 -3.88 -21.52 -3.32
C TYR A 174 -3.07 -22.67 -3.95
N PRO A 175 -1.97 -22.36 -4.73
CA PRO A 175 -1.50 -21.03 -5.09
C PRO A 175 -2.29 -20.39 -6.24
N THR A 176 -2.29 -19.05 -6.29
CA THR A 176 -2.79 -18.30 -7.45
C THR A 176 -1.72 -18.29 -8.55
N THR A 177 -2.11 -18.63 -9.78
CA THR A 177 -1.22 -18.53 -10.95
C THR A 177 -1.14 -17.10 -11.48
N ALA A 178 -0.05 -16.74 -12.15
CA ALA A 178 0.19 -15.38 -12.64
C ALA A 178 -0.94 -14.82 -13.52
N ASN A 179 -1.52 -15.65 -14.40
CA ASN A 179 -2.63 -15.24 -15.28
C ASN A 179 -3.96 -15.00 -14.54
N ASN A 180 -4.07 -15.45 -13.30
CA ASN A 180 -5.25 -15.27 -12.44
C ASN A 180 -5.07 -14.20 -11.37
N ALA A 181 -3.84 -13.71 -11.14
CA ALA A 181 -3.55 -12.75 -10.07
C ALA A 181 -4.28 -11.40 -10.25
N ASN A 182 -4.55 -10.99 -11.50
CA ASN A 182 -5.33 -9.80 -11.84
C ASN A 182 -4.96 -8.54 -11.04
N ILE A 183 -3.66 -8.27 -10.91
CA ILE A 183 -3.13 -7.12 -10.13
C ILE A 183 -3.73 -5.78 -10.56
N GLY A 184 -4.15 -5.67 -11.83
CA GLY A 184 -4.84 -4.48 -12.35
C GLY A 184 -6.12 -4.10 -11.60
N ALA A 185 -6.79 -5.05 -10.93
CA ALA A 185 -7.99 -4.79 -10.13
C ALA A 185 -7.73 -3.86 -8.93
N ILE A 186 -6.49 -3.73 -8.47
CA ILE A 186 -6.09 -2.75 -7.44
C ILE A 186 -6.39 -1.32 -7.89
N ALA A 187 -6.12 -0.99 -9.16
CA ALA A 187 -6.45 0.33 -9.72
C ALA A 187 -7.97 0.57 -9.76
N SER A 188 -8.75 -0.45 -10.08
CA SER A 188 -10.22 -0.35 -10.08
C SER A 188 -10.76 -0.14 -8.67
N LEU A 189 -10.27 -0.90 -7.67
CA LEU A 189 -10.63 -0.68 -6.27
C LEU A 189 -10.28 0.73 -5.81
N LYS A 190 -9.10 1.23 -6.18
CA LYS A 190 -8.66 2.59 -5.81
C LYS A 190 -9.52 3.68 -6.44
N ALA A 191 -9.98 3.48 -7.67
CA ALA A 191 -10.86 4.42 -8.35
C ALA A 191 -12.26 4.47 -7.72
N GLU A 192 -12.81 3.32 -7.33
CA GLU A 192 -14.13 3.20 -6.73
C GLU A 192 -14.14 3.58 -5.25
N PHE A 193 -13.14 3.14 -4.49
CA PHE A 193 -13.08 3.29 -3.03
C PHE A 193 -11.93 4.23 -2.63
N SER A 194 -11.99 5.49 -3.08
CA SER A 194 -10.91 6.47 -2.90
C SER A 194 -10.69 6.95 -1.45
N ALA A 195 -11.67 6.73 -0.57
CA ALA A 195 -11.58 7.08 0.86
C ALA A 195 -10.96 5.96 1.71
N GLN A 196 -10.88 4.74 1.19
CA GLN A 196 -10.34 3.57 1.85
C GLN A 196 -8.88 3.34 1.47
N THR A 197 -8.13 2.62 2.32
CA THR A 197 -6.77 2.22 2.01
C THR A 197 -6.76 0.93 1.19
N ILE A 198 -6.23 0.99 -0.04
CA ILE A 198 -6.24 -0.15 -0.95
C ILE A 198 -4.96 -0.96 -0.83
N GLY A 199 -5.07 -2.29 -0.88
CA GLY A 199 -3.95 -3.20 -0.78
C GLY A 199 -4.12 -4.47 -1.60
N TYR A 200 -3.24 -5.43 -1.33
CA TYR A 200 -3.20 -6.74 -1.98
C TYR A 200 -2.90 -7.85 -0.98
N SER A 201 -3.69 -8.93 -1.02
CA SER A 201 -3.44 -10.18 -0.31
C SER A 201 -2.94 -11.21 -1.31
N ASP A 202 -1.66 -11.59 -1.19
CA ASP A 202 -0.93 -12.34 -2.19
C ASP A 202 -0.92 -13.86 -1.90
N HIS A 203 -1.54 -14.62 -2.79
CA HIS A 203 -1.52 -16.09 -2.78
C HIS A 203 -0.68 -16.67 -3.94
N THR A 204 0.12 -15.88 -4.63
CA THR A 204 1.05 -16.38 -5.65
C THR A 204 2.30 -16.99 -5.00
N ILE A 205 3.04 -17.80 -5.74
CA ILE A 205 4.39 -18.22 -5.31
C ILE A 205 5.37 -17.08 -5.65
N GLY A 206 6.33 -16.82 -4.75
CA GLY A 206 7.30 -15.75 -4.92
C GLY A 206 6.78 -14.40 -4.40
N ILE A 207 7.43 -13.31 -4.81
CA ILE A 207 7.20 -11.95 -4.31
C ILE A 207 6.86 -10.94 -5.42
N GLU A 208 6.88 -11.37 -6.67
CA GLU A 208 6.74 -10.52 -7.85
C GLU A 208 5.38 -9.83 -7.89
N ALA A 209 4.30 -10.56 -7.57
CA ALA A 209 2.94 -10.02 -7.57
C ALA A 209 2.77 -8.93 -6.51
N ALA A 210 3.30 -9.16 -5.30
CA ALA A 210 3.27 -8.18 -4.21
C ALA A 210 4.02 -6.88 -4.58
N ARG A 211 5.19 -7.01 -5.22
CA ARG A 211 5.98 -5.86 -5.69
C ARG A 211 5.25 -5.09 -6.80
N LEU A 212 4.64 -5.78 -7.77
CA LEU A 212 3.82 -5.16 -8.81
C LEU A 212 2.60 -4.45 -8.23
N ALA A 213 1.98 -5.02 -7.20
CA ALA A 213 0.83 -4.42 -6.52
C ALA A 213 1.16 -3.03 -5.96
N VAL A 214 2.34 -2.84 -5.38
CA VAL A 214 2.82 -1.52 -4.92
C VAL A 214 2.93 -0.54 -6.09
N GLY A 215 3.46 -0.97 -7.23
CA GLY A 215 3.54 -0.14 -8.44
C GLY A 215 2.17 0.28 -9.00
N VAL A 216 1.12 -0.50 -8.74
CA VAL A 216 -0.28 -0.16 -9.10
C VAL A 216 -0.96 0.70 -8.02
N GLY A 217 -0.32 0.87 -6.87
CA GLY A 217 -0.78 1.77 -5.80
C GLY A 217 -1.32 1.07 -4.56
N ALA A 218 -1.00 -0.21 -4.34
CA ALA A 218 -1.29 -0.89 -3.08
C ALA A 218 -0.49 -0.24 -1.94
N LYS A 219 -1.18 0.02 -0.82
CA LYS A 219 -0.62 0.56 0.42
C LYS A 219 -0.60 -0.46 1.57
N ILE A 220 -1.21 -1.63 1.36
CA ILE A 220 -1.17 -2.77 2.27
C ILE A 220 -0.76 -3.99 1.45
N ILE A 221 0.22 -4.74 1.92
CA ILE A 221 0.62 -6.03 1.36
C ILE A 221 0.50 -7.10 2.43
N GLU A 222 -0.27 -8.14 2.15
CA GLU A 222 -0.41 -9.32 2.98
C GLU A 222 0.17 -10.52 2.25
N LYS A 223 1.06 -11.27 2.91
CA LYS A 223 1.68 -12.47 2.36
C LYS A 223 1.68 -13.57 3.41
N HIS A 224 1.28 -14.79 3.04
CA HIS A 224 1.43 -15.95 3.90
C HIS A 224 2.87 -16.13 4.34
N PHE A 225 3.06 -16.50 5.61
CA PHE A 225 4.36 -16.65 6.25
C PHE A 225 4.50 -18.01 6.91
N THR A 226 5.67 -18.64 6.75
CA THR A 226 6.02 -19.91 7.36
C THR A 226 7.47 -19.91 7.84
N ILE A 227 7.85 -20.89 8.68
CA ILE A 227 9.26 -21.11 9.04
C ILE A 227 10.04 -21.80 7.92
N ALA A 228 9.38 -22.67 7.13
CA ALA A 228 9.95 -23.37 5.97
C ALA A 228 8.82 -23.87 5.07
N ASN A 229 9.03 -23.84 3.75
CA ASN A 229 7.99 -24.24 2.79
C ASN A 229 7.71 -25.76 2.80
N ASP A 230 8.65 -26.55 3.29
CA ASP A 230 8.58 -28.01 3.44
C ASP A 230 8.38 -28.48 4.89
N HIS A 231 7.91 -27.57 5.78
CA HIS A 231 7.70 -27.88 7.20
C HIS A 231 6.72 -29.04 7.40
N SER A 232 5.63 -29.05 6.65
CA SER A 232 4.64 -30.14 6.65
C SER A 232 3.88 -30.19 5.33
N ASP A 233 2.97 -31.17 5.21
CA ASP A 233 2.06 -31.28 4.06
C ASP A 233 0.90 -30.29 4.10
N PHE A 234 0.79 -29.42 5.11
CA PHE A 234 -0.25 -28.40 5.17
C PHE A 234 -0.03 -27.40 4.03
N ARG A 235 -1.04 -27.30 3.18
CA ARG A 235 -1.01 -26.61 1.88
C ARG A 235 -0.42 -25.20 1.93
N ASP A 236 -0.72 -24.43 2.99
CA ASP A 236 -0.38 -23.02 3.02
C ASP A 236 1.13 -22.77 3.19
N HIS A 237 1.91 -23.75 3.71
CA HIS A 237 3.36 -23.63 3.76
C HIS A 237 3.98 -23.45 2.38
N GLN A 238 3.49 -24.18 1.37
CA GLN A 238 4.09 -24.22 0.03
C GLN A 238 4.04 -22.88 -0.72
N LEU A 239 3.03 -22.03 -0.45
CA LEU A 239 2.87 -20.72 -1.07
C LEU A 239 3.39 -19.57 -0.19
N SER A 240 3.69 -19.86 1.06
CA SER A 240 4.13 -18.89 2.05
C SER A 240 5.56 -18.39 1.75
N ALA A 241 5.84 -17.17 2.19
CA ALA A 241 7.21 -16.71 2.31
C ALA A 241 7.84 -17.32 3.58
N ASP A 242 9.03 -17.90 3.45
CA ASP A 242 9.88 -18.23 4.59
C ASP A 242 10.57 -16.95 5.11
N PRO A 243 11.35 -17.00 6.22
CA PRO A 243 11.98 -15.82 6.79
C PRO A 243 12.90 -15.08 5.81
N ALA A 244 13.63 -15.80 4.96
CA ALA A 244 14.54 -15.22 3.97
C ALA A 244 13.76 -14.51 2.85
N THR A 245 12.74 -15.16 2.32
CA THR A 245 11.84 -14.63 1.29
C THR A 245 11.03 -13.44 1.82
N MET A 246 10.54 -13.49 3.07
CA MET A 246 9.82 -12.38 3.69
C MET A 246 10.73 -11.17 3.89
N ASN A 247 11.96 -11.36 4.35
CA ASN A 247 12.94 -10.27 4.45
C ASN A 247 13.25 -9.65 3.08
N GLN A 248 13.37 -10.47 2.03
CA GLN A 248 13.54 -9.98 0.67
C GLN A 248 12.29 -9.18 0.23
N LEU A 249 11.09 -9.70 0.45
CA LEU A 249 9.83 -9.02 0.14
C LEU A 249 9.79 -7.63 0.78
N VAL A 250 10.08 -7.53 2.09
CA VAL A 250 10.08 -6.25 2.82
C VAL A 250 11.03 -5.26 2.15
N ARG A 251 12.29 -5.66 1.88
CA ARG A 251 13.27 -4.77 1.24
C ARG A 251 12.83 -4.29 -0.13
N GLU A 252 12.29 -5.19 -0.95
CA GLU A 252 11.86 -4.84 -2.31
C GLU A 252 10.60 -3.96 -2.31
N ILE A 253 9.68 -4.17 -1.36
CA ILE A 253 8.51 -3.30 -1.21
C ILE A 253 8.91 -1.90 -0.71
N ARG A 254 9.81 -1.78 0.28
CA ARG A 254 10.29 -0.48 0.74
C ARG A 254 10.97 0.28 -0.41
N MET A 255 11.83 -0.39 -1.16
CA MET A 255 12.46 0.20 -2.36
C MET A 255 11.43 0.59 -3.43
N ALA A 256 10.44 -0.25 -3.70
CA ALA A 256 9.38 0.07 -4.66
C ALA A 256 8.57 1.30 -4.21
N SER A 257 8.23 1.40 -2.92
CA SER A 257 7.54 2.56 -2.34
C SER A 257 8.35 3.84 -2.51
N GLU A 258 9.66 3.80 -2.23
CA GLU A 258 10.58 4.93 -2.43
C GLU A 258 10.65 5.35 -3.91
N LEU A 259 10.79 4.39 -4.83
CA LEU A 259 10.84 4.66 -6.27
C LEU A 259 9.55 5.25 -6.84
N MET A 260 8.40 4.93 -6.24
CA MET A 260 7.10 5.49 -6.65
C MET A 260 6.98 6.99 -6.33
N GLY A 261 7.67 7.47 -5.30
CA GLY A 261 7.64 8.89 -4.92
C GLY A 261 6.23 9.41 -4.61
N SER A 262 6.05 10.71 -4.73
CA SER A 262 4.75 11.40 -4.52
C SER A 262 3.79 11.27 -5.70
N GLY A 263 4.29 10.93 -6.89
CA GLY A 263 3.54 10.97 -8.15
C GLY A 263 3.31 12.38 -8.71
N ALA A 264 3.78 13.43 -8.04
CA ALA A 264 3.72 14.79 -8.56
C ALA A 264 4.73 15.00 -9.71
N ILE A 265 4.30 15.74 -10.74
CA ILE A 265 5.21 16.16 -11.82
C ILE A 265 5.76 17.54 -11.45
N GLU A 266 6.94 17.54 -10.88
CA GLU A 266 7.59 18.75 -10.40
C GLU A 266 9.11 18.69 -10.68
N LEU A 267 9.74 19.87 -10.67
CA LEU A 267 11.20 19.94 -10.79
C LEU A 267 11.81 19.44 -9.47
N SER A 268 12.54 18.36 -9.55
CA SER A 268 13.17 17.78 -8.36
C SER A 268 14.37 18.62 -7.91
N ASP A 269 14.63 18.61 -6.60
CA ASP A 269 15.77 19.38 -6.03
C ASP A 269 17.10 19.02 -6.68
N CYS A 270 17.31 17.77 -7.05
CA CYS A 270 18.53 17.31 -7.72
C CYS A 270 18.67 17.81 -9.17
N GLU A 271 17.60 18.36 -9.76
CA GLU A 271 17.60 18.87 -11.14
C GLU A 271 17.75 20.40 -11.22
N VAL A 272 17.64 21.13 -10.09
CA VAL A 272 17.63 22.61 -10.08
C VAL A 272 18.88 23.17 -10.74
N ASP A 273 20.08 22.70 -10.36
CA ASP A 273 21.33 23.16 -10.91
C ASP A 273 21.47 22.80 -12.39
N ILE A 274 21.07 21.58 -12.76
CA ILE A 274 21.09 21.13 -14.15
C ILE A 274 20.12 21.93 -14.99
N ALA A 275 18.92 22.22 -14.47
CA ALA A 275 17.91 22.99 -15.17
C ALA A 275 18.43 24.38 -15.57
N SER A 276 19.14 25.06 -14.69
CA SER A 276 19.72 26.36 -14.99
C SER A 276 20.77 26.31 -16.11
N ALA A 277 21.58 25.25 -16.18
CA ALA A 277 22.61 25.06 -17.19
C ALA A 277 22.06 24.59 -18.55
N VAL A 278 20.99 23.78 -18.57
CA VAL A 278 20.50 23.12 -19.80
C VAL A 278 19.26 23.76 -20.41
N ARG A 279 18.47 24.53 -19.65
CA ARG A 279 17.36 25.31 -20.20
C ARG A 279 17.85 26.41 -21.11
N ARG A 280 17.03 26.84 -22.05
CA ARG A 280 17.35 27.90 -22.99
C ARG A 280 16.86 29.25 -22.50
N SER A 281 17.56 30.34 -22.93
CA SER A 281 17.05 31.71 -22.92
C SER A 281 16.82 32.18 -24.34
N ILE A 282 15.95 33.18 -24.50
CA ILE A 282 15.82 33.93 -25.76
C ILE A 282 17.01 34.88 -25.79
N VAL A 283 17.80 34.84 -26.89
CA VAL A 283 19.01 35.62 -27.08
C VAL A 283 18.97 36.37 -28.44
N ALA A 284 19.77 37.40 -28.61
CA ALA A 284 19.94 38.13 -29.88
C ALA A 284 20.53 37.19 -30.95
N ALA A 285 19.86 37.07 -32.09
CA ALA A 285 20.31 36.28 -33.24
C ALA A 285 21.54 36.91 -33.92
N GLU A 286 21.68 38.23 -33.86
CA GLU A 286 22.78 39.05 -34.39
C GLU A 286 23.02 40.25 -33.48
N ASN A 287 24.02 41.10 -33.82
CA ASN A 287 24.26 42.33 -33.07
C ASN A 287 23.13 43.33 -33.32
N LEU A 288 22.50 43.81 -32.26
CA LEU A 288 21.40 44.76 -32.30
C LEU A 288 21.79 46.08 -31.62
N SER A 289 21.53 47.20 -32.27
CA SER A 289 21.83 48.54 -31.73
C SER A 289 20.76 48.97 -30.70
N ALA A 290 21.13 49.83 -29.76
CA ALA A 290 20.16 50.51 -28.91
C ALA A 290 19.13 51.25 -29.76
N GLY A 291 17.86 51.21 -29.36
CA GLY A 291 16.74 51.80 -30.09
C GLY A 291 16.14 50.89 -31.19
N THR A 292 16.70 49.71 -31.45
CA THR A 292 16.13 48.75 -32.41
C THR A 292 14.79 48.25 -31.90
N THR A 293 13.75 48.23 -32.75
CA THR A 293 12.51 47.55 -32.48
C THR A 293 12.68 46.07 -32.82
N VAL A 294 12.57 45.20 -31.82
CA VAL A 294 12.84 43.77 -31.95
C VAL A 294 11.77 43.07 -32.78
N THR A 295 12.19 42.25 -33.72
CA THR A 295 11.34 41.41 -34.56
C THR A 295 11.61 39.93 -34.32
N GLU A 296 10.78 39.03 -34.85
CA GLU A 296 11.02 37.60 -34.73
C GLU A 296 12.37 37.14 -35.29
N LYS A 297 12.90 37.81 -36.28
CA LYS A 297 14.19 37.45 -36.92
C LYS A 297 15.39 37.75 -36.03
N ASP A 298 15.21 38.64 -35.05
CA ASP A 298 16.27 39.05 -34.13
C ASP A 298 16.40 38.08 -32.95
N LEU A 299 15.53 37.05 -32.87
CA LEU A 299 15.49 36.09 -31.78
C LEU A 299 16.20 34.78 -32.13
N ASN A 300 16.94 34.25 -31.18
CA ASN A 300 17.47 32.90 -31.18
C ASN A 300 17.32 32.30 -29.77
N TRP A 301 17.44 30.98 -29.63
CA TRP A 301 17.27 30.27 -28.36
C TRP A 301 18.50 29.44 -28.06
N THR A 302 19.30 29.87 -27.11
CA THR A 302 20.54 29.18 -26.71
C THR A 302 20.54 28.85 -25.22
N ARG A 303 21.42 27.96 -24.79
CA ARG A 303 21.75 27.68 -23.41
C ARG A 303 22.90 28.58 -22.97
N PRO A 304 23.03 28.88 -21.66
CA PRO A 304 22.22 28.48 -20.50
C PRO A 304 20.94 29.33 -20.31
N ALA A 305 20.15 29.00 -19.28
CA ALA A 305 19.15 29.91 -18.75
C ALA A 305 19.79 31.15 -18.11
N GLY A 306 19.12 32.29 -18.10
CA GLY A 306 19.65 33.54 -17.52
C GLY A 306 19.01 34.81 -18.09
N GLY A 307 18.11 34.65 -19.05
CA GLY A 307 17.28 35.70 -19.62
C GLY A 307 15.84 35.26 -19.72
N MET A 308 15.04 35.93 -20.56
CA MET A 308 13.66 35.56 -20.83
C MET A 308 13.59 34.17 -21.42
N ALA A 309 12.60 33.37 -20.94
CA ALA A 309 12.49 31.97 -21.30
C ALA A 309 11.82 31.79 -22.67
N PRO A 310 12.06 30.68 -23.39
CA PRO A 310 11.21 30.25 -24.52
C PRO A 310 9.74 30.21 -24.11
N GLY A 311 8.89 30.84 -24.95
CA GLY A 311 7.47 31.09 -24.69
C GLY A 311 7.14 32.54 -24.34
N GLU A 312 8.15 33.37 -23.99
CA GLU A 312 8.01 34.81 -23.68
C GLU A 312 8.29 35.73 -24.89
N GLU A 313 8.36 35.18 -26.11
CA GLU A 313 8.71 35.93 -27.35
C GLU A 313 7.74 37.11 -27.57
N ARG A 314 6.49 37.00 -27.22
CA ARG A 314 5.50 38.07 -27.37
C ARG A 314 5.77 39.28 -26.49
N GLU A 315 6.50 39.09 -25.41
CA GLU A 315 6.93 40.19 -24.52
C GLU A 315 8.15 40.92 -25.02
N ILE A 316 8.85 40.36 -26.03
CA ILE A 316 10.07 40.91 -26.64
C ILE A 316 9.76 41.54 -27.99
N ILE A 317 9.00 40.83 -28.85
CA ILE A 317 8.69 41.26 -30.22
C ILE A 317 7.86 42.56 -30.18
N GLY A 318 8.34 43.57 -30.98
CA GLY A 318 7.73 44.89 -31.03
C GLY A 318 8.20 45.86 -29.95
N LYS A 319 8.95 45.40 -28.94
CA LYS A 319 9.58 46.24 -27.94
C LYS A 319 10.84 46.86 -28.51
N ARG A 320 11.26 47.97 -27.90
CA ARG A 320 12.44 48.73 -28.28
C ARG A 320 13.59 48.43 -27.29
N LEU A 321 14.82 48.27 -27.81
CA LEU A 321 15.99 48.04 -26.99
C LEU A 321 16.46 49.33 -26.34
N LYS A 322 16.62 49.37 -25.02
CA LYS A 322 17.26 50.48 -24.30
C LYS A 322 18.77 50.48 -24.49
N THR A 323 19.38 49.29 -24.63
CA THR A 323 20.83 49.11 -24.81
C THR A 323 21.11 48.21 -25.99
N ALA A 324 22.31 48.31 -26.56
CA ALA A 324 22.75 47.40 -27.62
C ALA A 324 22.98 45.98 -27.06
N LEU A 325 22.71 44.97 -27.90
CA LEU A 325 22.99 43.57 -27.62
C LEU A 325 23.96 43.01 -28.66
N SER A 326 24.94 42.22 -28.21
CA SER A 326 25.71 41.38 -29.10
C SER A 326 25.00 40.08 -29.43
N GLN A 327 25.38 39.47 -30.54
CA GLN A 327 24.86 38.14 -30.89
C GLN A 327 25.08 37.17 -29.71
N GLY A 328 24.00 36.49 -29.27
CA GLY A 328 24.02 35.55 -28.15
C GLY A 328 23.74 36.18 -26.79
N ASP A 329 23.67 37.51 -26.67
CA ASP A 329 23.25 38.16 -25.42
C ASP A 329 21.78 37.87 -25.14
N ALA A 330 21.44 37.59 -23.87
CA ALA A 330 20.07 37.25 -23.46
C ALA A 330 19.19 38.49 -23.41
N PHE A 331 17.96 38.33 -23.86
CA PHE A 331 16.93 39.34 -23.59
C PHE A 331 16.46 39.20 -22.13
N THR A 332 16.35 40.39 -21.48
CA THR A 332 15.80 40.50 -20.12
C THR A 332 14.75 41.64 -20.10
N PRO A 333 13.78 41.63 -19.16
CA PRO A 333 12.77 42.68 -19.08
C PRO A 333 13.36 44.09 -18.93
N GLU A 334 14.51 44.24 -18.27
CA GLU A 334 15.15 45.55 -17.96
C GLU A 334 15.63 46.27 -19.19
N ILE A 335 16.02 45.53 -20.24
CA ILE A 335 16.57 46.09 -21.47
C ILE A 335 15.53 46.45 -22.52
N LEU A 336 14.25 46.15 -22.25
CA LEU A 336 13.11 46.39 -23.11
C LEU A 336 12.28 47.59 -22.66
N GLU A 337 11.75 48.38 -23.63
CA GLU A 337 10.80 49.48 -23.38
C GLU A 337 9.54 49.38 -24.25
#